data_5313cabb15dfb5bcfb17e9ab31fd7d69
#
_entry.id   5313cabb15dfb5bcfb17e9ab31fd7d69
#
_cell.length_a   1.000
_cell.length_b   1.000
_cell.length_c   1.000
_cell.angle_alpha   90.00
_cell.angle_beta   90.00
_cell.angle_gamma   90.00
#
_symmetry.space_group_name_H-M   'P 1'
#
loop_
_entity.id
_entity.type
_entity.pdbx_description
1 polymer ?
#
loop_
_entity_poly.entity_id
_entity_poly.type
_entity_poly.pdbx_seq_one_letter_code
_entity_poly.pdbx_strand_id
1 'polypeptide(L)'
;MSENSIYCGCGECNPGDKFKEAVCINAPRIYDSCSDKDCLEDLPVLLTKAGQCMIDKAATVRLSDVEVCNVSIGLQSVPFHKGFYAVDMTFYFDVCLDVFMSPNSVPMPVKGLAVFSKRDVLFGSDGSVKIFTSDNSPEVADTANMPAFNSPKAVVQVAEPIPLSARLVDRKSPPPMPPFRIPESIIRRYGDEFAPNDAEKQALVSVGIFTIVQLERNVQMLIPAYDFCIPNKECVRSSEDPCELFSSIDFPTSEFFPSNTPANN
;
A
#
# COMPACT_ATOMS: atom_id res chain seq x y z
N MET A 1 3.49 11.82 -37.70
CA MET A 1 4.23 12.47 -36.60
C MET A 1 3.18 12.95 -35.63
N SER A 2 3.01 12.25 -34.55
CA SER A 2 1.96 12.54 -33.55
C SER A 2 2.57 13.52 -32.53
N GLU A 3 2.03 14.72 -32.49
CA GLU A 3 2.36 15.73 -31.49
C GLU A 3 1.93 15.19 -30.10
N ASN A 4 2.91 14.92 -29.24
CA ASN A 4 2.66 14.65 -27.84
C ASN A 4 2.28 15.96 -27.14
N SER A 5 0.99 16.22 -26.98
CA SER A 5 0.48 17.27 -26.09
C SER A 5 0.76 16.83 -24.66
N ILE A 6 1.68 17.52 -23.99
CA ILE A 6 1.89 17.37 -22.55
C ILE A 6 0.75 18.13 -21.87
N TYR A 7 -0.25 17.40 -21.36
CA TYR A 7 -1.33 17.96 -20.56
C TYR A 7 -0.76 18.32 -19.16
N CYS A 8 -0.52 19.61 -18.95
CA CYS A 8 -0.36 20.15 -17.62
C CYS A 8 -1.76 20.45 -17.06
N GLY A 9 -2.12 20.00 -15.85
CA GLY A 9 -3.46 20.16 -15.26
C GLY A 9 -3.93 21.60 -15.00
N CYS A 10 -3.27 22.60 -15.57
CA CYS A 10 -3.55 24.03 -15.44
C CYS A 10 -3.78 24.73 -16.80
N GLY A 11 -4.26 24.05 -17.83
CA GLY A 11 -4.46 24.61 -19.17
C GLY A 11 -3.38 24.20 -20.16
N GLU A 12 -3.62 24.44 -21.45
CA GLU A 12 -2.71 24.12 -22.53
C GLU A 12 -1.42 24.93 -22.41
N CYS A 13 -0.30 24.27 -22.12
CA CYS A 13 1.02 24.89 -22.25
C CYS A 13 1.38 24.97 -23.73
N ASN A 14 1.34 26.15 -24.30
CA ASN A 14 1.83 26.37 -25.67
C ASN A 14 3.35 26.15 -25.72
N PRO A 15 3.87 25.34 -26.69
CA PRO A 15 5.32 25.11 -26.82
C PRO A 15 6.14 26.37 -27.14
N GLY A 16 5.52 27.52 -27.30
CA GLY A 16 6.16 28.82 -27.56
C GLY A 16 6.27 29.74 -26.35
N ASP A 17 5.70 29.37 -25.21
CA ASP A 17 5.80 30.21 -24.00
C ASP A 17 7.22 30.17 -23.44
N LYS A 18 7.88 31.33 -23.44
CA LYS A 18 9.21 31.49 -22.85
C LYS A 18 9.08 31.37 -21.34
N PHE A 19 9.91 30.51 -20.72
CA PHE A 19 9.98 30.47 -19.26
C PHE A 19 10.33 31.85 -18.69
N LYS A 20 9.68 32.22 -17.58
CA LYS A 20 9.85 33.55 -16.96
C LYS A 20 11.17 33.64 -16.19
N GLU A 21 11.48 32.60 -15.44
CA GLU A 21 12.67 32.56 -14.59
C GLU A 21 13.13 31.12 -14.29
N ALA A 22 14.36 30.96 -13.85
CA ALA A 22 14.84 29.71 -13.32
C ALA A 22 14.72 29.73 -11.79
N VAL A 23 13.94 28.79 -11.24
CA VAL A 23 13.65 28.71 -9.81
C VAL A 23 14.33 27.49 -9.20
N CYS A 24 14.98 27.70 -8.05
CA CYS A 24 15.53 26.59 -7.27
C CYS A 24 14.44 26.01 -6.37
N ILE A 25 14.13 24.75 -6.57
CA ILE A 25 13.16 24.02 -5.76
C ILE A 25 13.82 22.85 -5.02
N ASN A 26 13.26 22.47 -3.88
CA ASN A 26 13.62 21.24 -3.19
C ASN A 26 12.53 20.18 -3.52
N ALA A 27 12.94 19.11 -4.21
CA ALA A 27 12.01 18.08 -4.67
C ALA A 27 12.55 16.67 -4.40
N PRO A 28 11.67 15.70 -4.13
CA PRO A 28 12.08 14.31 -4.07
C PRO A 28 12.46 13.80 -5.47
N ARG A 29 13.65 13.23 -5.57
CA ARG A 29 14.14 12.57 -6.79
C ARG A 29 14.24 11.08 -6.54
N ILE A 30 13.65 10.30 -7.44
CA ILE A 30 13.82 8.85 -7.46
C ILE A 30 15.20 8.53 -8.02
N TYR A 31 15.99 7.77 -7.26
CA TYR A 31 17.32 7.33 -7.65
C TYR A 31 17.30 5.97 -8.30
N ASP A 32 16.46 5.08 -7.78
CA ASP A 32 16.26 3.74 -8.30
C ASP A 32 14.86 3.23 -7.97
N SER A 33 14.35 2.33 -8.80
CA SER A 33 13.04 1.70 -8.59
C SER A 33 13.00 0.31 -9.20
N CYS A 34 12.30 -0.60 -8.57
CA CYS A 34 11.97 -1.90 -9.13
C CYS A 34 10.47 -2.19 -9.00
N SER A 35 9.95 -2.94 -9.94
CA SER A 35 8.59 -3.49 -9.90
C SER A 35 8.68 -5.00 -9.76
N ASP A 36 7.80 -5.57 -8.94
CA ASP A 36 7.78 -7.01 -8.70
C ASP A 36 6.36 -7.56 -8.74
N LYS A 37 6.26 -8.84 -9.12
CA LYS A 37 5.04 -9.61 -9.16
C LYS A 37 5.26 -10.91 -8.42
N ASP A 38 4.78 -10.97 -7.18
CA ASP A 38 4.97 -12.12 -6.31
C ASP A 38 3.69 -12.97 -6.24
N CYS A 39 3.87 -14.29 -6.40
CA CYS A 39 2.87 -15.27 -6.04
C CYS A 39 3.26 -15.88 -4.70
N LEU A 40 2.56 -15.50 -3.65
CA LEU A 40 2.81 -15.93 -2.29
C LEU A 40 2.03 -17.21 -2.02
N GLU A 41 2.69 -18.35 -2.12
CA GLU A 41 2.05 -19.64 -1.93
C GLU A 41 2.09 -20.07 -0.46
N ASP A 42 0.99 -20.65 0.00
CA ASP A 42 0.88 -21.31 1.31
C ASP A 42 1.26 -20.45 2.52
N LEU A 43 0.88 -19.18 2.50
CA LEU A 43 1.07 -18.31 3.66
C LEU A 43 0.20 -18.81 4.83
N PRO A 44 0.79 -19.05 6.01
CA PRO A 44 0.02 -19.41 7.19
C PRO A 44 -0.82 -18.24 7.68
N VAL A 45 -2.09 -18.49 7.95
CA VAL A 45 -3.00 -17.51 8.52
C VAL A 45 -2.98 -17.62 10.04
N LEU A 46 -2.66 -16.52 10.71
CA LEU A 46 -2.75 -16.37 12.16
C LEU A 46 -4.18 -15.99 12.51
N LEU A 47 -4.80 -16.75 13.38
CA LEU A 47 -6.20 -16.60 13.76
C LEU A 47 -6.34 -16.27 15.24
N THR A 48 -7.39 -15.57 15.61
CA THR A 48 -7.77 -15.43 17.02
C THR A 48 -8.18 -16.79 17.60
N LYS A 49 -8.23 -16.91 18.92
CA LYS A 49 -8.65 -18.15 19.59
C LYS A 49 -10.03 -18.63 19.10
N ALA A 50 -10.98 -17.70 18.93
CA ALA A 50 -12.30 -18.02 18.42
C ALA A 50 -12.26 -18.50 16.96
N GLY A 51 -11.52 -17.81 16.09
CA GLY A 51 -11.32 -18.18 14.69
C GLY A 51 -10.65 -19.54 14.53
N GLN A 52 -9.63 -19.83 15.34
CA GLN A 52 -8.93 -21.12 15.32
C GLN A 52 -9.86 -22.28 15.71
N CYS A 53 -10.69 -22.10 16.73
CA CYS A 53 -11.68 -23.13 17.13
C CYS A 53 -12.68 -23.46 15.99
N MET A 54 -12.98 -22.48 15.13
CA MET A 54 -13.81 -22.72 13.93
C MET A 54 -13.03 -23.49 12.86
N ILE A 55 -11.76 -23.14 12.63
CA ILE A 55 -10.90 -23.83 11.67
C ILE A 55 -10.64 -25.28 12.05
N ASP A 56 -10.42 -25.58 13.33
CA ASP A 56 -10.18 -26.95 13.80
C ASP A 56 -11.37 -27.88 13.50
N LYS A 57 -12.58 -27.35 13.50
CA LYS A 57 -13.84 -28.08 13.18
C LYS A 57 -14.21 -28.04 11.70
N ALA A 58 -13.54 -27.22 10.90
CA ALA A 58 -13.88 -27.00 9.51
C ALA A 58 -13.62 -28.24 8.64
N ALA A 59 -14.49 -28.47 7.66
CA ALA A 59 -14.29 -29.44 6.59
C ALA A 59 -13.46 -28.83 5.45
N THR A 60 -13.73 -27.56 5.10
CA THR A 60 -12.98 -26.84 4.05
C THR A 60 -13.05 -25.33 4.27
N VAL A 61 -12.17 -24.59 3.61
CA VAL A 61 -12.10 -23.13 3.64
C VAL A 61 -11.99 -22.59 2.22
N ARG A 62 -12.43 -21.34 2.03
CA ARG A 62 -12.23 -20.57 0.80
C ARG A 62 -11.73 -19.18 1.19
N LEU A 63 -10.78 -18.65 0.44
CA LEU A 63 -10.36 -17.26 0.54
C LEU A 63 -11.41 -16.39 -0.13
N SER A 64 -12.08 -15.53 0.65
CA SER A 64 -13.11 -14.63 0.14
C SER A 64 -12.54 -13.26 -0.17
N ASP A 65 -11.62 -12.78 0.67
CA ASP A 65 -11.04 -11.44 0.51
C ASP A 65 -9.66 -11.35 1.15
N VAL A 66 -8.84 -10.42 0.65
CA VAL A 66 -7.51 -10.12 1.18
C VAL A 66 -7.17 -8.66 0.93
N GLU A 67 -6.73 -7.96 1.98
CA GLU A 67 -6.31 -6.56 1.94
C GLU A 67 -4.91 -6.38 2.54
N VAL A 68 -4.14 -5.42 2.05
CA VAL A 68 -2.89 -5.00 2.72
C VAL A 68 -3.22 -4.05 3.85
N CYS A 69 -3.11 -4.51 5.08
CA CYS A 69 -3.40 -3.66 6.24
C CYS A 69 -2.22 -2.79 6.69
N ASN A 70 -1.00 -3.24 6.44
CA ASN A 70 0.22 -2.48 6.76
C ASN A 70 1.44 -3.05 6.03
N VAL A 71 2.45 -2.20 5.83
CA VAL A 71 3.78 -2.59 5.37
C VAL A 71 4.82 -1.96 6.29
N SER A 72 5.62 -2.81 6.94
CA SER A 72 6.79 -2.33 7.72
C SER A 72 8.00 -2.28 6.78
N ILE A 73 8.68 -1.14 6.75
CA ILE A 73 9.81 -0.90 5.85
C ILE A 73 11.04 -0.59 6.70
N GLY A 74 12.07 -1.38 6.52
CA GLY A 74 13.41 -1.14 7.06
C GLY A 74 14.37 -0.76 5.94
N LEU A 75 15.29 0.17 6.19
CA LEU A 75 16.31 0.59 5.23
C LEU A 75 17.68 0.48 5.87
N GLN A 76 18.58 -0.28 5.23
CA GLN A 76 19.94 -0.50 5.71
C GLN A 76 20.94 -0.33 4.58
N SER A 77 22.07 0.34 4.84
CA SER A 77 23.16 0.42 3.87
C SER A 77 23.79 -0.96 3.66
N VAL A 78 24.07 -1.31 2.40
CA VAL A 78 24.75 -2.57 2.08
C VAL A 78 26.23 -2.44 2.38
N PRO A 79 26.83 -3.31 3.26
CA PRO A 79 28.25 -3.25 3.56
C PRO A 79 29.11 -3.38 2.29
N PHE A 80 30.16 -2.57 2.20
CA PHE A 80 31.13 -2.53 1.09
C PHE A 80 30.59 -2.12 -0.28
N HIS A 81 29.27 -1.81 -0.40
CA HIS A 81 28.64 -1.32 -1.62
C HIS A 81 28.08 0.08 -1.38
N LYS A 82 28.92 1.10 -1.58
CA LYS A 82 28.54 2.49 -1.37
C LYS A 82 27.35 2.89 -2.24
N GLY A 83 26.39 3.57 -1.63
CA GLY A 83 25.20 4.04 -2.29
C GLY A 83 24.11 3.01 -2.53
N PHE A 84 24.34 1.73 -2.18
CA PHE A 84 23.32 0.70 -2.23
C PHE A 84 22.70 0.47 -0.85
N TYR A 85 21.39 0.22 -0.86
CA TYR A 85 20.60 0.01 0.34
C TYR A 85 19.72 -1.22 0.20
N ALA A 86 19.69 -2.02 1.25
CA ALA A 86 18.73 -3.10 1.38
C ALA A 86 17.43 -2.53 1.97
N VAL A 87 16.32 -2.78 1.28
CA VAL A 87 14.97 -2.44 1.70
C VAL A 87 14.31 -3.71 2.22
N ASP A 88 14.18 -3.81 3.55
CA ASP A 88 13.48 -4.92 4.21
C ASP A 88 12.01 -4.58 4.31
N MET A 89 11.15 -5.38 3.72
CA MET A 89 9.72 -5.16 3.71
C MET A 89 8.98 -6.31 4.37
N THR A 90 8.07 -5.99 5.28
CA THR A 90 7.15 -6.98 5.87
C THR A 90 5.73 -6.52 5.63
N PHE A 91 5.01 -7.31 4.84
CA PHE A 91 3.62 -7.08 4.47
C PHE A 91 2.71 -7.82 5.44
N TYR A 92 1.68 -7.15 5.89
CA TYR A 92 0.65 -7.69 6.76
C TYR A 92 -0.68 -7.66 6.00
N PHE A 93 -1.28 -8.84 5.82
CA PHE A 93 -2.53 -9.00 5.07
C PHE A 93 -3.66 -9.36 6.02
N ASP A 94 -4.73 -8.56 6.00
CA ASP A 94 -6.02 -8.95 6.55
C ASP A 94 -6.66 -9.95 5.59
N VAL A 95 -6.93 -11.15 6.08
CA VAL A 95 -7.47 -12.26 5.29
C VAL A 95 -8.86 -12.60 5.80
N CYS A 96 -9.84 -12.68 4.90
CA CYS A 96 -11.18 -13.16 5.21
C CYS A 96 -11.37 -14.57 4.61
N LEU A 97 -11.64 -15.53 5.48
CA LEU A 97 -11.88 -16.93 5.10
C LEU A 97 -13.37 -17.27 5.27
N ASP A 98 -13.96 -17.81 4.24
CA ASP A 98 -15.26 -18.51 4.34
C ASP A 98 -15.01 -19.94 4.83
N VAL A 99 -15.48 -20.24 6.03
CA VAL A 99 -15.28 -21.54 6.69
C VAL A 99 -16.55 -22.39 6.55
N PHE A 100 -16.41 -23.61 6.02
CA PHE A 100 -17.49 -24.56 5.85
C PHE A 100 -17.32 -25.73 6.82
N MET A 101 -18.33 -25.96 7.66
CA MET A 101 -18.34 -27.08 8.62
C MET A 101 -18.71 -28.42 7.94
N SER A 102 -19.44 -28.36 6.83
CA SER A 102 -19.79 -29.49 5.96
C SER A 102 -19.94 -28.99 4.52
N PRO A 103 -19.90 -29.89 3.51
CA PRO A 103 -19.96 -29.51 2.09
C PRO A 103 -21.16 -28.62 1.71
N ASN A 104 -22.28 -28.71 2.42
CA ASN A 104 -23.51 -27.95 2.14
C ASN A 104 -23.86 -26.94 3.24
N SER A 105 -22.91 -26.61 4.14
CA SER A 105 -23.16 -25.62 5.19
C SER A 105 -23.05 -24.20 4.65
N VAL A 106 -23.76 -23.26 5.27
CA VAL A 106 -23.56 -21.83 5.03
C VAL A 106 -22.15 -21.46 5.49
N PRO A 107 -21.39 -20.71 4.71
CA PRO A 107 -20.06 -20.27 5.10
C PRO A 107 -20.12 -19.34 6.30
N MET A 108 -19.17 -19.49 7.20
CA MET A 108 -18.95 -18.57 8.32
C MET A 108 -17.68 -17.76 8.06
N PRO A 109 -17.76 -16.42 8.03
CA PRO A 109 -16.59 -15.59 7.80
C PRO A 109 -15.66 -15.58 9.03
N VAL A 110 -14.39 -15.85 8.81
CA VAL A 110 -13.34 -15.80 9.83
C VAL A 110 -12.22 -14.89 9.34
N LYS A 111 -11.87 -13.90 10.15
CA LYS A 111 -10.74 -13.00 9.86
C LYS A 111 -9.44 -13.53 10.47
N GLY A 112 -8.37 -13.34 9.74
CA GLY A 112 -7.03 -13.71 10.16
C GLY A 112 -5.97 -12.81 9.56
N LEU A 113 -4.74 -12.97 10.02
CA LEU A 113 -3.57 -12.22 9.59
C LEU A 113 -2.61 -13.17 8.87
N ALA A 114 -2.25 -12.84 7.63
CA ALA A 114 -1.12 -13.45 6.95
C ALA A 114 0.04 -12.46 6.86
N VAL A 115 1.28 -12.96 6.90
CA VAL A 115 2.46 -12.10 6.90
C VAL A 115 3.50 -12.64 5.92
N PHE A 116 4.08 -11.74 5.16
CA PHE A 116 5.14 -12.03 4.19
C PHE A 116 6.26 -11.01 4.32
N SER A 117 7.51 -11.46 4.19
CA SER A 117 8.67 -10.57 4.21
C SER A 117 9.56 -10.82 3.00
N LYS A 118 10.05 -9.73 2.41
CA LYS A 118 11.05 -9.77 1.34
C LYS A 118 12.07 -8.65 1.51
N ARG A 119 13.20 -8.80 0.80
CA ARG A 119 14.29 -7.83 0.79
C ARG A 119 14.70 -7.55 -0.65
N ASP A 120 14.75 -6.25 -0.99
CA ASP A 120 15.26 -5.77 -2.26
C ASP A 120 16.50 -4.90 -2.05
N VAL A 121 17.37 -4.81 -3.04
CA VAL A 121 18.56 -3.96 -2.99
C VAL A 121 18.49 -2.94 -4.11
N LEU A 122 18.51 -1.66 -3.74
CA LEU A 122 18.37 -0.54 -4.65
C LEU A 122 19.50 0.48 -4.45
N PHE A 123 19.78 1.25 -5.50
CA PHE A 123 20.75 2.33 -5.45
C PHE A 123 20.09 3.62 -4.96
N GLY A 124 20.55 4.14 -3.82
CA GLY A 124 20.03 5.39 -3.21
C GLY A 124 21.07 6.51 -3.12
N SER A 125 22.18 6.40 -3.87
CA SER A 125 23.33 7.32 -3.84
C SER A 125 24.12 7.34 -2.51
N ASP A 126 25.36 7.73 -2.58
CA ASP A 126 26.30 7.78 -1.44
C ASP A 126 26.45 9.23 -0.95
N GLY A 127 25.44 9.75 -0.28
CA GLY A 127 25.48 11.08 0.32
C GLY A 127 24.88 11.04 1.71
N SER A 128 25.58 11.57 2.69
CA SER A 128 25.09 11.73 4.05
C SER A 128 25.40 13.13 4.54
N VAL A 129 24.38 13.99 4.56
CA VAL A 129 24.47 15.35 5.09
C VAL A 129 23.56 15.46 6.29
N LYS A 130 24.05 16.08 7.37
CA LYS A 130 23.22 16.43 8.53
C LYS A 130 22.47 17.72 8.21
N ILE A 131 21.17 17.70 8.41
CA ILE A 131 20.29 18.85 8.18
C ILE A 131 19.79 19.35 9.54
N PHE A 132 19.99 20.63 9.78
CA PHE A 132 19.45 21.33 10.94
C PHE A 132 18.44 22.35 10.44
N THR A 133 17.25 22.39 11.05
CA THR A 133 16.19 23.35 10.71
C THR A 133 15.88 24.23 11.91
N SER A 134 15.48 25.46 11.65
CA SER A 134 15.02 26.40 12.66
C SER A 134 13.52 26.26 12.91
N ASP A 135 13.03 25.07 13.27
CA ASP A 135 11.62 24.90 13.60
C ASP A 135 11.31 25.53 14.96
N ASN A 136 10.48 26.56 14.93
CA ASN A 136 10.01 27.28 16.12
C ASN A 136 8.81 26.60 16.79
N SER A 137 8.72 25.28 16.82
CA SER A 137 7.68 24.59 17.60
C SER A 137 8.06 24.58 19.08
N PRO A 138 7.37 25.35 19.95
CA PRO A 138 7.74 25.48 21.37
C PRO A 138 7.50 24.20 22.19
N GLU A 139 6.89 23.17 21.62
CA GLU A 139 6.50 21.95 22.36
C GLU A 139 7.54 20.83 22.35
N VAL A 140 8.68 20.98 21.65
CA VAL A 140 9.68 19.88 21.53
C VAL A 140 11.09 20.41 21.83
N ALA A 141 11.26 21.01 23.00
CA ALA A 141 12.55 21.61 23.39
C ALA A 141 13.70 20.59 23.49
N ASP A 142 13.43 19.31 23.71
CA ASP A 142 14.46 18.28 23.88
C ASP A 142 14.73 17.42 22.62
N THR A 143 13.85 17.44 21.62
CA THR A 143 14.06 16.72 20.33
C THR A 143 14.38 17.64 19.17
N ALA A 144 14.24 18.96 19.31
CA ALA A 144 14.45 19.96 18.27
C ALA A 144 15.90 20.04 17.72
N ASN A 145 16.87 19.42 18.39
CA ASN A 145 18.28 19.46 18.02
C ASN A 145 18.81 18.14 17.44
N MET A 146 17.94 17.13 17.17
CA MET A 146 18.42 15.93 16.48
C MET A 146 18.61 16.24 15.00
N PRO A 147 19.82 16.09 14.45
CA PRO A 147 20.08 16.36 13.05
C PRO A 147 19.30 15.34 12.19
N ALA A 148 18.47 15.83 11.28
CA ALA A 148 17.94 15.00 10.23
C ALA A 148 19.06 14.63 9.24
N PHE A 149 19.11 13.40 8.81
CA PHE A 149 20.06 12.97 7.79
C PHE A 149 19.36 12.99 6.43
N ASN A 150 20.08 13.48 5.41
CA ASN A 150 19.64 13.33 4.03
C ASN A 150 19.88 11.88 3.56
N SER A 151 19.35 10.90 4.32
CA SER A 151 19.33 9.49 3.94
C SER A 151 18.28 9.26 2.87
N PRO A 152 18.43 8.25 1.99
CA PRO A 152 17.36 7.91 1.09
C PRO A 152 16.14 7.44 1.88
N LYS A 153 14.96 7.70 1.33
CA LYS A 153 13.68 7.24 1.84
C LYS A 153 13.19 6.13 0.91
N ALA A 154 12.81 5.00 1.48
CA ALA A 154 12.15 3.94 0.74
C ALA A 154 10.64 4.21 0.67
N VAL A 155 10.09 4.10 -0.53
CA VAL A 155 8.65 4.18 -0.81
C VAL A 155 8.23 2.87 -1.42
N VAL A 156 7.21 2.24 -0.85
CA VAL A 156 6.64 0.98 -1.32
C VAL A 156 5.19 1.22 -1.70
N GLN A 157 4.86 0.99 -2.96
CA GLN A 157 3.50 1.03 -3.48
C GLN A 157 3.04 -0.41 -3.70
N VAL A 158 1.85 -0.73 -3.23
CA VAL A 158 1.25 -2.05 -3.33
C VAL A 158 -0.14 -1.91 -3.94
N ALA A 159 -0.41 -2.66 -5.01
CA ALA A 159 -1.77 -2.79 -5.52
C ALA A 159 -2.58 -3.71 -4.61
N GLU A 160 -3.93 -3.60 -4.65
CA GLU A 160 -4.78 -4.52 -3.91
C GLU A 160 -4.42 -5.98 -4.24
N PRO A 161 -4.21 -6.83 -3.22
CA PRO A 161 -3.83 -8.20 -3.41
C PRO A 161 -4.94 -9.01 -4.09
N ILE A 162 -4.52 -10.02 -4.86
CA ILE A 162 -5.45 -10.92 -5.54
C ILE A 162 -5.58 -12.20 -4.73
N PRO A 163 -6.78 -12.56 -4.21
CA PRO A 163 -7.02 -13.83 -3.56
C PRO A 163 -6.96 -14.97 -4.58
N LEU A 164 -6.05 -15.95 -4.38
CA LEU A 164 -5.86 -17.05 -5.33
C LEU A 164 -6.48 -18.34 -4.81
N SER A 165 -6.09 -18.78 -3.60
CA SER A 165 -6.59 -20.02 -3.02
C SER A 165 -6.49 -20.05 -1.49
N ALA A 166 -7.24 -20.96 -0.88
CA ALA A 166 -7.07 -21.32 0.53
C ALA A 166 -7.21 -22.83 0.71
N ARG A 167 -6.48 -23.40 1.65
CA ARG A 167 -6.58 -24.80 2.01
C ARG A 167 -6.34 -25.05 3.50
N LEU A 168 -6.87 -26.13 3.99
CA LEU A 168 -6.61 -26.64 5.34
C LEU A 168 -5.55 -27.73 5.29
N VAL A 169 -4.66 -27.71 6.27
CA VAL A 169 -3.70 -28.77 6.50
C VAL A 169 -3.70 -29.20 7.96
N ASP A 170 -3.54 -30.49 8.20
CA ASP A 170 -3.38 -31.01 9.56
C ASP A 170 -1.98 -30.62 10.07
N ARG A 171 -1.94 -30.10 11.27
CA ARG A 171 -0.72 -29.58 11.87
C ARG A 171 0.05 -30.71 12.52
N LYS A 172 1.10 -31.18 11.88
CA LYS A 172 2.01 -32.20 12.43
C LYS A 172 3.09 -31.62 13.33
N SER A 173 3.38 -30.34 13.20
CA SER A 173 4.37 -29.60 14.01
C SER A 173 3.96 -28.12 14.06
N PRO A 174 4.23 -27.39 15.16
CA PRO A 174 3.99 -25.98 15.18
C PRO A 174 4.80 -25.31 14.06
N PRO A 175 4.23 -24.39 13.28
CA PRO A 175 5.03 -23.63 12.33
C PRO A 175 6.11 -22.88 13.11
N PRO A 176 7.28 -22.67 12.52
CA PRO A 176 8.27 -21.81 13.12
C PRO A 176 7.60 -20.46 13.38
N MET A 177 7.72 -19.95 14.60
CA MET A 177 7.24 -18.59 14.90
C MET A 177 7.88 -17.65 13.88
N PRO A 178 7.07 -16.78 13.25
CA PRO A 178 7.63 -15.82 12.34
C PRO A 178 8.73 -15.02 13.05
N PRO A 179 9.88 -14.78 12.42
CA PRO A 179 11.02 -14.10 13.04
C PRO A 179 10.76 -12.60 13.28
N PHE A 180 9.53 -12.12 13.07
CA PHE A 180 9.13 -10.73 13.20
C PHE A 180 8.08 -10.56 14.29
N ARG A 181 8.17 -9.43 14.99
CA ARG A 181 7.18 -9.03 15.97
C ARG A 181 6.00 -8.35 15.26
N ILE A 182 4.80 -8.87 15.47
CA ILE A 182 3.58 -8.23 14.95
C ILE A 182 3.40 -6.91 15.71
N PRO A 183 3.23 -5.77 15.00
CA PRO A 183 2.96 -4.49 15.62
C PRO A 183 1.67 -4.52 16.48
N GLU A 184 1.70 -3.89 17.64
CA GLU A 184 0.52 -3.83 18.53
C GLU A 184 -0.70 -3.18 17.87
N SER A 185 -0.48 -2.23 16.94
CA SER A 185 -1.55 -1.60 16.18
C SER A 185 -2.33 -2.60 15.33
N ILE A 186 -1.64 -3.64 14.82
CA ILE A 186 -2.26 -4.72 14.05
C ILE A 186 -3.00 -5.66 15.00
N ILE A 187 -2.37 -6.08 16.12
CA ILE A 187 -3.02 -6.98 17.10
C ILE A 187 -4.33 -6.39 17.61
N ARG A 188 -4.36 -5.10 17.92
CA ARG A 188 -5.57 -4.41 18.41
C ARG A 188 -6.75 -4.43 17.42
N ARG A 189 -6.49 -4.56 16.10
CA ARG A 189 -7.56 -4.65 15.08
C ARG A 189 -8.40 -5.92 15.20
N TYR A 190 -7.79 -7.00 15.71
CA TYR A 190 -8.48 -8.30 15.87
C TYR A 190 -9.24 -8.43 17.18
N GLY A 191 -9.02 -7.53 18.14
CA GLY A 191 -9.76 -7.47 19.40
C GLY A 191 -9.52 -8.62 20.37
N ASP A 192 -8.70 -9.61 20.00
CA ASP A 192 -8.35 -10.79 20.80
C ASP A 192 -6.91 -11.22 20.48
N GLU A 193 -6.33 -12.05 21.35
CA GLU A 193 -5.01 -12.64 21.11
C GLU A 193 -5.06 -13.70 20.02
N PHE A 194 -3.99 -13.77 19.23
CA PHE A 194 -3.84 -14.87 18.28
C PHE A 194 -3.72 -16.20 19.01
N ALA A 195 -4.29 -17.25 18.41
CA ALA A 195 -4.29 -18.58 18.98
C ALA A 195 -2.86 -19.09 19.17
N PRO A 196 -2.60 -19.83 20.25
CA PRO A 196 -1.31 -20.47 20.47
C PRO A 196 -1.00 -21.52 19.39
N ASN A 197 0.26 -21.95 19.35
CA ASN A 197 0.77 -22.87 18.32
C ASN A 197 0.35 -24.35 18.47
N ASP A 198 -0.60 -24.66 19.33
CA ASP A 198 -1.11 -26.01 19.60
C ASP A 198 -2.36 -26.43 18.83
N ALA A 199 -2.76 -25.62 17.85
CA ALA A 199 -3.93 -25.87 17.00
C ALA A 199 -3.80 -27.17 16.17
N GLU A 200 -4.92 -27.88 15.95
CA GLU A 200 -4.96 -29.13 15.18
C GLU A 200 -4.86 -28.90 13.67
N LYS A 201 -5.46 -27.83 13.16
CA LYS A 201 -5.44 -27.48 11.75
C LYS A 201 -4.82 -26.09 11.52
N GLN A 202 -4.26 -25.91 10.33
CA GLN A 202 -3.73 -24.63 9.85
C GLN A 202 -4.44 -24.25 8.55
N ALA A 203 -4.93 -23.03 8.49
CA ALA A 203 -5.34 -22.43 7.23
C ALA A 203 -4.12 -21.83 6.51
N LEU A 204 -3.95 -22.21 5.24
CA LEU A 204 -2.94 -21.67 4.34
C LEU A 204 -3.64 -20.95 3.21
N VAL A 205 -3.10 -19.79 2.81
CA VAL A 205 -3.63 -18.99 1.70
C VAL A 205 -2.56 -18.70 0.67
N SER A 206 -2.97 -18.62 -0.60
CA SER A 206 -2.10 -18.14 -1.67
C SER A 206 -2.64 -16.82 -2.18
N VAL A 207 -1.74 -15.84 -2.33
CA VAL A 207 -2.08 -14.45 -2.64
C VAL A 207 -1.13 -13.93 -3.71
N GLY A 208 -1.68 -13.26 -4.73
CA GLY A 208 -0.89 -12.52 -5.71
C GLY A 208 -0.74 -11.06 -5.30
N ILE A 209 0.48 -10.51 -5.37
CA ILE A 209 0.74 -9.09 -5.12
C ILE A 209 1.56 -8.44 -6.23
N PHE A 210 1.32 -7.15 -6.46
CA PHE A 210 2.14 -6.30 -7.30
C PHE A 210 2.72 -5.19 -6.46
N THR A 211 4.02 -4.99 -6.54
CA THR A 211 4.72 -3.97 -5.76
C THR A 211 5.64 -3.13 -6.63
N ILE A 212 5.76 -1.84 -6.28
CA ILE A 212 6.81 -0.96 -6.79
C ILE A 212 7.56 -0.43 -5.58
N VAL A 213 8.87 -0.65 -5.57
CA VAL A 213 9.78 -0.17 -4.52
C VAL A 213 10.68 0.89 -5.10
N GLN A 214 10.80 2.02 -4.42
CA GLN A 214 11.59 3.17 -4.89
C GLN A 214 12.47 3.68 -3.77
N LEU A 215 13.67 4.16 -4.13
CA LEU A 215 14.51 4.97 -3.25
C LEU A 215 14.53 6.42 -3.74
N GLU A 216 14.13 7.33 -2.88
CA GLU A 216 14.08 8.77 -3.17
C GLU A 216 14.92 9.57 -2.17
N ARG A 217 15.44 10.71 -2.63
CA ARG A 217 16.09 11.73 -1.80
C ARG A 217 15.59 13.10 -2.19
N ASN A 218 15.50 14.00 -1.23
CA ASN A 218 15.30 15.41 -1.51
C ASN A 218 16.56 16.01 -2.09
N VAL A 219 16.44 16.63 -3.25
CA VAL A 219 17.51 17.33 -3.96
C VAL A 219 17.08 18.73 -4.35
N GLN A 220 18.04 19.65 -4.37
CA GLN A 220 17.81 20.97 -4.91
C GLN A 220 17.97 20.93 -6.45
N MET A 221 16.95 21.38 -7.13
CA MET A 221 16.91 21.40 -8.60
C MET A 221 16.56 22.79 -9.11
N LEU A 222 17.30 23.23 -10.13
CA LEU A 222 16.97 24.44 -10.88
C LEU A 222 16.03 24.05 -12.01
N ILE A 223 14.81 24.58 -11.98
CA ILE A 223 13.78 24.29 -12.98
C ILE A 223 13.31 25.58 -13.65
N PRO A 224 12.95 25.55 -14.95
CA PRO A 224 12.31 26.69 -15.61
C PRO A 224 10.87 26.82 -15.08
N ALA A 225 10.52 28.02 -14.64
CA ALA A 225 9.15 28.38 -14.23
C ALA A 225 8.48 29.22 -15.31
N TYR A 226 7.30 28.83 -15.73
CA TYR A 226 6.50 29.54 -16.74
C TYR A 226 5.59 30.57 -16.09
N ASP A 227 4.73 30.14 -15.16
CA ASP A 227 3.84 30.98 -14.37
C ASP A 227 3.29 30.25 -13.16
N PHE A 228 2.52 30.95 -12.31
CA PHE A 228 1.75 30.32 -11.24
C PHE A 228 0.58 29.53 -11.82
N CYS A 229 0.38 28.32 -11.30
CA CYS A 229 -0.77 27.50 -11.68
C CYS A 229 -2.00 27.90 -10.87
N ILE A 230 -3.00 28.48 -11.53
CA ILE A 230 -4.30 28.78 -10.93
C ILE A 230 -5.27 27.70 -11.43
N PRO A 231 -5.93 26.94 -10.53
CA PRO A 231 -6.93 25.97 -10.95
C PRO A 231 -8.08 26.62 -11.73
N ASN A 232 -8.37 26.10 -12.91
CA ASN A 232 -9.49 26.59 -13.72
C ASN A 232 -10.85 26.08 -13.25
N LYS A 233 -10.84 25.03 -12.40
CA LYS A 233 -12.08 24.46 -11.87
C LYS A 233 -12.55 25.26 -10.66
N GLU A 234 -13.74 25.82 -10.75
CA GLU A 234 -14.40 26.42 -9.60
C GLU A 234 -14.84 25.34 -8.60
N CYS A 235 -14.71 25.68 -7.30
CA CYS A 235 -15.22 24.80 -6.25
C CYS A 235 -16.74 24.80 -6.29
N VAL A 236 -17.31 23.66 -6.58
CA VAL A 236 -18.76 23.47 -6.44
C VAL A 236 -19.08 23.51 -4.95
N ARG A 237 -19.86 24.49 -4.51
CA ARG A 237 -20.38 24.52 -3.15
C ARG A 237 -21.36 23.35 -3.04
N SER A 238 -21.14 22.44 -2.10
CA SER A 238 -22.15 21.45 -1.76
C SER A 238 -23.36 22.21 -1.19
N SER A 239 -24.49 22.13 -1.86
CA SER A 239 -25.76 22.57 -1.27
C SER A 239 -26.05 21.68 -0.07
N GLU A 240 -26.44 22.26 1.07
CA GLU A 240 -26.92 21.50 2.23
C GLU A 240 -28.32 20.94 1.98
N ASP A 241 -29.01 21.40 0.91
CA ASP A 241 -30.31 20.88 0.51
C ASP A 241 -30.15 19.61 -0.37
N PRO A 242 -30.57 18.42 0.11
CA PRO A 242 -30.52 17.19 -0.66
C PRO A 242 -31.31 17.25 -1.98
N CYS A 243 -32.37 18.06 -2.04
CA CYS A 243 -33.19 18.18 -3.24
C CYS A 243 -32.51 19.01 -4.34
N GLU A 244 -31.75 20.05 -3.96
CA GLU A 244 -30.91 20.80 -4.91
C GLU A 244 -29.79 19.91 -5.45
N LEU A 245 -29.18 19.07 -4.60
CA LEU A 245 -28.14 18.12 -4.99
C LEU A 245 -28.72 17.07 -5.95
N PHE A 246 -29.91 16.56 -5.68
CA PHE A 246 -30.60 15.61 -6.58
C PHE A 246 -30.98 16.26 -7.92
N SER A 247 -31.40 17.53 -7.94
CA SER A 247 -31.75 18.24 -9.18
C SER A 247 -30.53 18.52 -10.07
N SER A 248 -29.31 18.48 -9.52
CA SER A 248 -28.06 18.64 -10.27
C SER A 248 -27.58 17.34 -10.94
N ILE A 249 -28.21 16.20 -10.63
CA ILE A 249 -27.89 14.91 -11.22
C ILE A 249 -28.61 14.79 -12.55
N ASP A 250 -27.87 14.53 -13.63
CA ASP A 250 -28.46 14.29 -14.94
C ASP A 250 -29.36 13.04 -14.90
N PHE A 251 -30.50 13.15 -15.60
CA PHE A 251 -31.43 12.03 -15.68
C PHE A 251 -30.76 10.79 -16.28
N PRO A 252 -30.77 9.63 -15.62
CA PRO A 252 -30.03 8.44 -16.04
C PRO A 252 -30.68 7.75 -17.25
N THR A 253 -30.61 8.39 -18.40
CA THR A 253 -31.24 7.90 -19.64
C THR A 253 -30.80 6.52 -20.06
N SER A 254 -29.55 6.14 -19.76
CA SER A 254 -29.00 4.82 -20.08
C SER A 254 -29.64 3.66 -19.31
N GLU A 255 -30.20 3.92 -18.11
CA GLU A 255 -30.91 2.92 -17.34
C GLU A 255 -32.33 2.66 -17.86
N PHE A 256 -32.96 3.71 -18.39
CA PHE A 256 -34.31 3.61 -18.97
C PHE A 256 -34.30 3.15 -20.42
N PHE A 257 -33.25 3.51 -21.15
CA PHE A 257 -33.07 3.17 -22.57
C PHE A 257 -31.72 2.47 -22.78
N PRO A 258 -31.60 1.19 -22.33
CA PRO A 258 -30.36 0.46 -22.51
C PRO A 258 -30.04 0.29 -23.99
N SER A 259 -28.78 0.53 -24.37
CA SER A 259 -28.32 0.38 -25.74
C SER A 259 -28.41 -1.11 -26.17
N ASN A 260 -28.99 -1.39 -27.31
CA ASN A 260 -29.08 -2.73 -27.89
C ASN A 260 -27.75 -3.28 -28.46
N THR A 261 -26.64 -2.58 -28.21
CA THR A 261 -25.32 -2.99 -28.70
C THR A 261 -24.58 -3.74 -27.60
N PRO A 262 -24.21 -5.02 -27.80
CA PRO A 262 -23.35 -5.71 -26.85
C PRO A 262 -21.99 -5.00 -26.78
N ALA A 263 -21.48 -4.77 -25.57
CA ALA A 263 -20.14 -4.26 -25.37
C ALA A 263 -19.16 -5.25 -25.99
N ASN A 264 -18.46 -4.84 -27.06
CA ASN A 264 -17.35 -5.60 -27.61
C ASN A 264 -16.22 -5.62 -26.56
N ASN A 265 -15.96 -6.84 -26.06
CA ASN A 265 -14.76 -7.15 -25.29
C ASN A 265 -13.50 -7.02 -26.16
#